data_9ea2c41c44c5e305ed16ad53b9fa77df
#
_entry.id   9ea2c41c44c5e305ed16ad53b9fa77df
#
_cell.length_a   1.000
_cell.length_b   1.000
_cell.length_c   1.000
_cell.angle_alpha   90.00
_cell.angle_beta   90.00
_cell.angle_gamma   90.00
#
_symmetry.space_group_name_H-M   'P 1'
#
loop_
_entity.id
_entity.type
_entity.pdbx_description
1 polymer ?
#
loop_
_entity_poly.entity_id
_entity_poly.type
_entity_poly.pdbx_seq_one_letter_code
_entity_poly.pdbx_strand_id
1 'polypeptide(L)'
;LRQNWLKSYKPHVYKKMMDFPRKIAEGESIAIIQFQYDYLCNFDCEHCCIDKFYVPKNWEKASGRRKFELEDVRRLSKEADELGLANFVITGGEPLIIKEYDQLVEAIDPSKFYLVTDSNGWHLDYEKAKHLKKIGVDKVQLSLDGASAEDHDTFRRAPGSWERVMRAIDACKDADLHVILSTVIWKDRIYTDEWRNFLEFAKKKQVGTYVVYAKPVGAYENVTDQMMTETEGKILQQFEEEYDIFT
;
A
#
# COMPACT_ATOMS: atom_id res chain seq x y z
N LEU A 1 -0.65 4.48 -21.66
CA LEU A 1 0.14 5.69 -21.32
C LEU A 1 1.26 5.36 -20.30
N ARG A 2 0.99 4.62 -19.22
CA ARG A 2 1.99 4.29 -18.16
C ARG A 2 3.11 3.37 -18.63
N GLN A 3 2.84 2.39 -19.47
CA GLN A 3 3.87 1.49 -20.02
C GLN A 3 4.92 2.26 -20.82
N ASN A 4 4.51 3.24 -21.63
CA ASN A 4 5.43 4.09 -22.38
C ASN A 4 6.29 4.99 -21.45
N TRP A 5 5.68 5.51 -20.38
CA TRP A 5 6.42 6.26 -19.37
C TRP A 5 7.46 5.37 -18.69
N LEU A 6 7.07 4.19 -18.20
CA LEU A 6 7.98 3.27 -17.51
C LEU A 6 9.15 2.84 -18.40
N LYS A 7 8.87 2.58 -19.69
CA LYS A 7 9.90 2.26 -20.69
C LYS A 7 10.95 3.36 -20.83
N SER A 8 10.54 4.63 -20.73
CA SER A 8 11.45 5.78 -20.87
C SER A 8 12.21 6.11 -19.59
N TYR A 9 11.54 6.06 -18.44
CA TYR A 9 12.10 6.52 -17.17
C TYR A 9 12.75 5.41 -16.34
N LYS A 10 12.23 4.17 -16.41
CA LYS A 10 12.75 3.00 -15.68
C LYS A 10 12.83 1.79 -16.62
N PRO A 11 13.68 1.82 -17.65
CA PRO A 11 13.76 0.76 -18.67
C PRO A 11 14.09 -0.62 -18.08
N HIS A 12 14.88 -0.68 -17.01
CA HIS A 12 15.20 -1.92 -16.30
C HIS A 12 13.95 -2.53 -15.66
N VAL A 13 13.15 -1.73 -14.95
CA VAL A 13 11.87 -2.16 -14.35
C VAL A 13 10.88 -2.58 -15.44
N TYR A 14 10.77 -1.80 -16.51
CA TYR A 14 9.93 -2.15 -17.66
C TYR A 14 10.28 -3.52 -18.23
N LYS A 15 11.56 -3.79 -18.43
CA LYS A 15 12.03 -5.10 -18.93
C LYS A 15 11.61 -6.25 -18.01
N LYS A 16 11.75 -6.10 -16.69
CA LYS A 16 11.31 -7.10 -15.71
C LYS A 16 9.80 -7.36 -15.80
N MET A 17 8.98 -6.30 -15.90
CA MET A 17 7.53 -6.45 -16.03
C MET A 17 7.11 -7.12 -17.34
N MET A 18 7.81 -6.82 -18.44
CA MET A 18 7.55 -7.47 -19.73
C MET A 18 7.95 -8.95 -19.76
N ASP A 19 8.78 -9.38 -18.85
CA ASP A 19 9.19 -10.78 -18.69
C ASP A 19 8.19 -11.62 -17.85
N PHE A 20 7.21 -11.01 -17.21
CA PHE A 20 6.24 -11.71 -16.37
C PHE A 20 5.49 -12.84 -17.08
N PRO A 21 4.98 -12.67 -18.33
CA PRO A 21 4.32 -13.77 -19.02
C PRO A 21 5.22 -15.01 -19.21
N ARG A 22 6.50 -14.82 -19.53
CA ARG A 22 7.48 -15.91 -19.64
C ARG A 22 7.67 -16.57 -18.27
N LYS A 23 7.92 -15.77 -17.22
CA LYS A 23 8.12 -16.27 -15.86
C LYS A 23 6.94 -17.09 -15.37
N ILE A 24 5.70 -16.62 -15.61
CA ILE A 24 4.48 -17.36 -15.27
C ILE A 24 4.45 -18.71 -16.00
N ALA A 25 4.73 -18.71 -17.31
CA ALA A 25 4.71 -19.92 -18.12
C ALA A 25 5.77 -20.96 -17.69
N GLU A 26 6.90 -20.48 -17.18
CA GLU A 26 8.03 -21.32 -16.72
C GLU A 26 7.96 -21.65 -15.22
N GLY A 27 6.92 -21.14 -14.50
CA GLY A 27 6.77 -21.36 -13.05
C GLY A 27 7.77 -20.58 -12.19
N GLU A 28 8.39 -19.55 -12.74
CA GLU A 28 9.25 -18.63 -12.00
C GLU A 28 8.43 -17.62 -11.18
N SER A 29 9.03 -17.07 -10.13
CA SER A 29 8.37 -16.08 -9.27
C SER A 29 8.22 -14.71 -9.95
N ILE A 30 7.02 -14.14 -9.84
CA ILE A 30 6.71 -12.74 -10.13
C ILE A 30 6.35 -11.96 -8.86
N ALA A 31 6.87 -12.40 -7.71
CA ALA A 31 6.53 -11.84 -6.41
C ALA A 31 6.81 -10.34 -6.32
N ILE A 32 6.06 -9.69 -5.43
CA ILE A 32 6.29 -8.32 -4.96
C ILE A 32 6.90 -8.40 -3.56
N ILE A 33 7.77 -7.45 -3.24
CA ILE A 33 8.21 -7.25 -1.87
C ILE A 33 7.29 -6.23 -1.20
N GLN A 34 6.63 -6.65 -0.12
CA GLN A 34 6.01 -5.73 0.84
C GLN A 34 6.91 -5.65 2.06
N PHE A 35 7.58 -4.52 2.23
CA PHE A 35 8.63 -4.34 3.21
C PHE A 35 8.18 -3.45 4.37
N GLN A 36 8.09 -4.04 5.55
CA GLN A 36 7.76 -3.37 6.79
C GLN A 36 9.06 -3.00 7.53
N TYR A 37 9.56 -1.79 7.28
CA TYR A 37 10.81 -1.32 7.89
C TYR A 37 10.67 -0.98 9.37
N ASP A 38 9.55 -0.36 9.74
CA ASP A 38 9.23 -0.01 11.12
C ASP A 38 7.72 -0.25 11.38
N TYR A 39 7.38 -0.49 12.63
CA TYR A 39 5.99 -0.67 13.07
C TYR A 39 5.38 0.59 13.69
N LEU A 40 6.17 1.69 13.79
CA LEU A 40 5.69 2.95 14.31
C LEU A 40 4.57 3.52 13.44
N CYS A 41 3.44 3.85 14.06
CA CYS A 41 2.29 4.45 13.40
C CYS A 41 1.72 5.58 14.25
N ASN A 42 1.12 6.56 13.61
CA ASN A 42 0.39 7.65 14.27
C ASN A 42 -1.13 7.35 14.37
N PHE A 43 -1.59 6.16 13.93
CA PHE A 43 -2.96 5.68 14.04
C PHE A 43 -3.03 4.39 14.87
N ASP A 44 -4.25 4.10 15.35
CA ASP A 44 -4.61 2.88 16.08
C ASP A 44 -5.88 2.26 15.46
N CYS A 45 -5.75 1.84 14.19
CA CYS A 45 -6.87 1.38 13.38
C CYS A 45 -7.50 0.10 13.93
N GLU A 46 -8.83 -0.02 13.80
CA GLU A 46 -9.59 -1.17 14.28
C GLU A 46 -9.14 -2.51 13.67
N HIS A 47 -8.72 -2.50 12.40
CA HIS A 47 -8.34 -3.69 11.63
C HIS A 47 -6.83 -3.87 11.49
N CYS A 48 -6.02 -3.19 12.30
CA CYS A 48 -4.56 -3.15 12.12
C CYS A 48 -3.96 -4.56 12.12
N CYS A 49 -3.42 -5.00 11.00
CA CYS A 49 -2.82 -6.34 10.88
C CYS A 49 -1.49 -6.46 11.61
N ILE A 50 -0.86 -5.35 11.97
CA ILE A 50 0.43 -5.30 12.67
C ILE A 50 0.31 -4.89 14.15
N ASP A 51 -0.89 -4.71 14.67
CA ASP A 51 -1.14 -4.26 16.04
C ASP A 51 -0.32 -5.05 17.09
N LYS A 52 -0.29 -6.37 16.96
CA LYS A 52 0.46 -7.25 17.86
C LYS A 52 1.98 -7.26 17.62
N PHE A 53 2.44 -6.71 16.52
CA PHE A 53 3.85 -6.58 16.21
C PHE A 53 4.43 -5.24 16.67
N TYR A 54 3.57 -4.30 17.11
CA TYR A 54 4.05 -3.08 17.76
C TYR A 54 4.75 -3.42 19.05
N VAL A 55 6.05 -3.27 19.04
CA VAL A 55 6.92 -3.72 20.11
C VAL A 55 7.42 -2.52 20.89
N PRO A 56 7.26 -2.50 22.22
CA PRO A 56 7.81 -1.44 23.06
C PRO A 56 9.30 -1.23 22.81
N LYS A 57 9.80 -0.01 23.01
CA LYS A 57 11.21 0.43 22.80
C LYS A 57 12.33 -0.51 23.30
N ASN A 58 12.00 -1.54 24.07
CA ASN A 58 12.95 -2.49 24.68
C ASN A 58 12.87 -3.91 24.12
N TRP A 59 12.11 -4.16 23.05
CA TRP A 59 11.89 -5.52 22.55
C TRP A 59 13.17 -6.19 22.03
N GLU A 60 14.09 -5.43 21.45
CA GLU A 60 15.38 -5.93 20.95
C GLU A 60 16.16 -6.63 22.06
N LYS A 61 16.17 -6.03 23.27
CA LYS A 61 16.80 -6.63 24.45
C LYS A 61 16.07 -7.86 24.97
N ALA A 62 14.73 -7.86 24.85
CA ALA A 62 13.90 -8.96 25.35
C ALA A 62 13.84 -10.17 24.40
N SER A 63 13.96 -9.96 23.09
CA SER A 63 13.80 -10.99 22.05
C SER A 63 15.10 -11.53 21.47
N GLY A 64 16.23 -10.86 21.70
CA GLY A 64 17.51 -11.16 21.05
C GLY A 64 17.54 -10.90 19.54
N ARG A 65 16.51 -10.23 19.00
CA ARG A 65 16.42 -9.85 17.58
C ARG A 65 17.03 -8.47 17.37
N ARG A 66 17.72 -8.25 16.26
CA ARG A 66 18.20 -6.94 15.87
C ARG A 66 17.20 -6.21 14.99
N LYS A 67 17.20 -4.89 15.04
CA LYS A 67 16.47 -4.05 14.07
C LYS A 67 17.08 -4.25 12.68
N PHE A 68 16.25 -4.15 11.64
CA PHE A 68 16.70 -4.11 10.26
C PHE A 68 17.43 -2.78 10.00
N GLU A 69 18.62 -2.85 9.43
CA GLU A 69 19.43 -1.68 9.13
C GLU A 69 19.41 -1.38 7.62
N LEU A 70 19.83 -0.17 7.21
CA LEU A 70 19.85 0.22 5.80
C LEU A 70 20.76 -0.68 4.95
N GLU A 71 21.81 -1.27 5.54
CA GLU A 71 22.65 -2.23 4.84
C GLU A 71 21.94 -3.55 4.53
N ASP A 72 21.07 -4.00 5.43
CA ASP A 72 20.20 -5.16 5.16
C ASP A 72 19.23 -4.86 4.03
N VAL A 73 18.73 -3.62 3.95
CA VAL A 73 17.85 -3.18 2.86
C VAL A 73 18.60 -3.17 1.52
N ARG A 74 19.84 -2.68 1.48
CA ARG A 74 20.67 -2.71 0.25
C ARG A 74 20.89 -4.14 -0.24
N ARG A 75 21.19 -5.06 0.69
CA ARG A 75 21.34 -6.48 0.38
C ARG A 75 20.03 -7.09 -0.14
N LEU A 76 18.91 -6.85 0.55
CA LEU A 76 17.58 -7.30 0.12
C LEU A 76 17.25 -6.77 -1.29
N SER A 77 17.49 -5.49 -1.53
CA SER A 77 17.28 -4.86 -2.83
C SER A 77 18.09 -5.53 -3.94
N LYS A 78 19.37 -5.81 -3.67
CA LYS A 78 20.24 -6.49 -4.63
C LYS A 78 19.73 -7.90 -4.96
N GLU A 79 19.43 -8.70 -3.94
CA GLU A 79 18.92 -10.07 -4.10
C GLU A 79 17.58 -10.09 -4.84
N ALA A 80 16.68 -9.14 -4.53
CA ALA A 80 15.40 -8.98 -5.23
C ALA A 80 15.58 -8.61 -6.71
N ASP A 81 16.52 -7.74 -7.01
CA ASP A 81 16.85 -7.36 -8.39
C ASP A 81 17.43 -8.55 -9.18
N GLU A 82 18.33 -9.31 -8.60
CA GLU A 82 18.91 -10.54 -9.17
C GLU A 82 17.84 -11.60 -9.45
N LEU A 83 16.80 -11.70 -8.60
CA LEU A 83 15.63 -12.55 -8.82
C LEU A 83 14.66 -11.98 -9.87
N GLY A 84 14.92 -10.78 -10.39
CA GLY A 84 14.07 -10.11 -11.37
C GLY A 84 12.74 -9.62 -10.84
N LEU A 85 12.63 -9.33 -9.55
CA LEU A 85 11.42 -8.74 -8.95
C LEU A 85 11.31 -7.27 -9.39
N ALA A 86 10.12 -6.88 -9.86
CA ALA A 86 9.90 -5.55 -10.43
C ALA A 86 9.26 -4.56 -9.45
N ASN A 87 8.54 -5.04 -8.44
CA ASN A 87 7.77 -4.21 -7.53
C ASN A 87 8.33 -4.26 -6.10
N PHE A 88 8.48 -3.09 -5.49
CA PHE A 88 8.87 -2.95 -4.10
C PHE A 88 7.90 -1.98 -3.39
N VAL A 89 7.25 -2.45 -2.34
CA VAL A 89 6.27 -1.70 -1.57
C VAL A 89 6.82 -1.41 -0.18
N ILE A 90 6.98 -0.14 0.15
CA ILE A 90 7.32 0.30 1.50
C ILE A 90 6.00 0.43 2.28
N THR A 91 5.89 -0.34 3.34
CA THR A 91 4.75 -0.37 4.24
C THR A 91 5.23 -0.45 5.69
N GLY A 92 4.37 -0.82 6.62
CA GLY A 92 4.73 -0.98 8.04
C GLY A 92 3.65 -0.43 8.95
N GLY A 93 4.03 0.42 9.90
CA GLY A 93 3.14 1.34 10.57
C GLY A 93 2.72 2.45 9.61
N GLU A 94 3.29 3.64 9.79
CA GLU A 94 3.17 4.71 8.79
C GLU A 94 4.56 5.08 8.25
N PRO A 95 4.88 4.75 6.99
CA PRO A 95 6.20 5.01 6.42
C PRO A 95 6.60 6.49 6.43
N LEU A 96 5.66 7.41 6.24
CA LEU A 96 5.97 8.85 6.12
C LEU A 96 6.32 9.54 7.44
N ILE A 97 6.27 8.83 8.59
CA ILE A 97 6.81 9.34 9.87
C ILE A 97 8.19 8.80 10.20
N ILE A 98 8.72 7.88 9.40
CA ILE A 98 10.08 7.33 9.57
C ILE A 98 11.10 8.43 9.26
N LYS A 99 12.00 8.71 10.19
CA LYS A 99 12.98 9.80 10.04
C LYS A 99 13.97 9.55 8.90
N GLU A 100 14.40 8.31 8.73
CA GLU A 100 15.32 7.85 7.70
C GLU A 100 14.62 7.38 6.41
N TYR A 101 13.39 7.84 6.13
CA TYR A 101 12.61 7.41 4.96
C TYR A 101 13.36 7.64 3.64
N ASP A 102 14.00 8.79 3.45
CA ASP A 102 14.76 9.10 2.23
C ASP A 102 15.96 8.16 2.05
N GLN A 103 16.66 7.87 3.13
CA GLN A 103 17.78 6.91 3.12
C GLN A 103 17.29 5.48 2.86
N LEU A 104 16.09 5.14 3.34
CA LEU A 104 15.44 3.87 3.04
C LEU A 104 15.15 3.74 1.54
N VAL A 105 14.58 4.78 0.92
CA VAL A 105 14.33 4.83 -0.53
C VAL A 105 15.65 4.71 -1.30
N GLU A 106 16.69 5.43 -0.89
CA GLU A 106 18.01 5.33 -1.49
C GLU A 106 18.61 3.92 -1.37
N ALA A 107 18.48 3.28 -0.20
CA ALA A 107 18.95 1.91 0.03
C ALA A 107 18.24 0.85 -0.82
N ILE A 108 16.94 1.06 -1.12
CA ILE A 108 16.16 0.23 -2.04
C ILE A 108 16.64 0.40 -3.49
N ASP A 109 17.14 1.56 -3.85
CA ASP A 109 17.49 1.96 -5.22
C ASP A 109 16.28 1.98 -6.17
N PRO A 110 15.58 3.13 -6.27
CA PRO A 110 14.37 3.28 -7.09
C PRO A 110 14.56 2.96 -8.58
N SER A 111 15.80 2.93 -9.08
CA SER A 111 16.08 2.57 -10.48
C SER A 111 15.79 1.09 -10.78
N LYS A 112 15.80 0.24 -9.74
CA LYS A 112 15.61 -1.20 -9.84
C LYS A 112 14.15 -1.64 -9.77
N PHE A 113 13.28 -0.83 -9.18
CA PHE A 113 11.91 -1.22 -8.87
C PHE A 113 10.89 -0.16 -9.26
N TYR A 114 9.67 -0.61 -9.53
CA TYR A 114 8.48 0.22 -9.40
C TYR A 114 8.19 0.36 -7.91
N LEU A 115 8.54 1.53 -7.36
CA LEU A 115 8.52 1.77 -5.94
C LEU A 115 7.19 2.35 -5.49
N VAL A 116 6.56 1.67 -4.56
CA VAL A 116 5.26 2.03 -3.99
C VAL A 116 5.41 2.35 -2.51
N THR A 117 4.69 3.35 -2.02
CA THR A 117 4.57 3.65 -0.60
C THR A 117 3.13 3.55 -0.18
N ASP A 118 2.86 2.67 0.79
CA ASP A 118 1.57 2.64 1.48
C ASP A 118 1.56 3.72 2.55
N SER A 119 0.47 4.50 2.66
CA SER A 119 0.37 5.57 3.65
C SER A 119 -1.07 5.82 4.09
N ASN A 120 -1.24 6.23 5.34
CA ASN A 120 -2.51 6.74 5.84
C ASN A 120 -2.82 8.18 5.39
N GLY A 121 -1.92 8.82 4.64
CA GLY A 121 -2.11 10.13 4.04
C GLY A 121 -1.99 11.32 5.00
N TRP A 122 -1.82 11.11 6.31
CA TRP A 122 -1.85 12.19 7.31
C TRP A 122 -0.79 13.26 7.08
N HIS A 123 0.41 12.86 6.67
CA HIS A 123 1.57 13.73 6.43
C HIS A 123 1.85 14.00 4.95
N LEU A 124 0.89 13.71 4.07
CA LEU A 124 1.07 13.82 2.64
C LEU A 124 0.38 15.09 2.09
N ASP A 125 1.12 16.15 2.01
CA ASP A 125 0.78 17.39 1.32
C ASP A 125 1.47 17.47 -0.06
N TYR A 126 1.26 18.58 -0.78
CA TYR A 126 1.83 18.80 -2.12
C TYR A 126 3.38 18.76 -2.12
N GLU A 127 4.02 19.40 -1.16
CA GLU A 127 5.50 19.43 -1.10
C GLU A 127 6.05 18.02 -0.79
N LYS A 128 5.38 17.27 0.09
CA LYS A 128 5.75 15.87 0.35
C LYS A 128 5.51 15.00 -0.89
N ALA A 129 4.40 15.13 -1.60
CA ALA A 129 4.12 14.38 -2.83
C ALA A 129 5.17 14.64 -3.91
N LYS A 130 5.51 15.90 -4.12
CA LYS A 130 6.57 16.33 -5.04
C LYS A 130 7.95 15.79 -4.64
N HIS A 131 8.25 15.80 -3.34
CA HIS A 131 9.49 15.24 -2.79
C HIS A 131 9.56 13.73 -3.03
N LEU A 132 8.50 12.98 -2.70
CA LEU A 132 8.43 11.54 -2.92
C LEU A 132 8.70 11.18 -4.39
N LYS A 133 8.06 11.90 -5.33
CA LYS A 133 8.33 11.72 -6.75
C LYS A 133 9.79 11.99 -7.10
N LYS A 134 10.37 13.07 -6.56
CA LYS A 134 11.77 13.46 -6.82
C LYS A 134 12.76 12.39 -6.36
N ILE A 135 12.53 11.74 -5.22
CA ILE A 135 13.39 10.69 -4.69
C ILE A 135 13.15 9.31 -5.33
N GLY A 136 12.18 9.20 -6.24
CA GLY A 136 11.96 8.01 -7.07
C GLY A 136 10.82 7.10 -6.66
N VAL A 137 9.91 7.54 -5.77
CA VAL A 137 8.64 6.87 -5.52
C VAL A 137 7.75 7.02 -6.75
N ASP A 138 7.23 5.92 -7.27
CA ASP A 138 6.39 5.88 -8.47
C ASP A 138 4.90 5.97 -8.16
N LYS A 139 4.50 5.44 -7.01
CA LYS A 139 3.09 5.36 -6.60
C LYS A 139 2.93 5.50 -5.10
N VAL A 140 1.91 6.23 -4.68
CA VAL A 140 1.40 6.19 -3.30
C VAL A 140 0.08 5.43 -3.29
N GLN A 141 -0.05 4.53 -2.33
CA GLN A 141 -1.26 3.79 -2.06
C GLN A 141 -1.85 4.30 -0.74
N LEU A 142 -2.91 5.11 -0.88
CA LEU A 142 -3.55 5.77 0.26
C LEU A 142 -4.60 4.88 0.89
N SER A 143 -4.50 4.71 2.19
CA SER A 143 -5.49 3.98 2.97
C SER A 143 -6.80 4.77 3.08
N LEU A 144 -7.90 4.24 2.54
CA LEU A 144 -9.23 4.82 2.65
C LEU A 144 -10.29 3.72 2.78
N ASP A 145 -11.04 3.71 3.89
CA ASP A 145 -12.03 2.66 4.19
C ASP A 145 -13.46 3.21 4.35
N GLY A 146 -13.74 4.36 3.82
CA GLY A 146 -15.09 4.93 3.82
C GLY A 146 -15.25 6.02 2.79
N ALA A 147 -16.45 6.17 2.24
CA ALA A 147 -16.81 7.27 1.34
C ALA A 147 -17.09 8.58 2.09
N SER A 148 -17.28 8.50 3.41
CA SER A 148 -17.52 9.64 4.29
C SER A 148 -16.46 9.74 5.38
N ALA A 149 -16.37 10.94 5.98
CA ALA A 149 -15.51 11.17 7.14
C ALA A 149 -15.93 10.31 8.34
N GLU A 150 -17.25 10.13 8.55
CA GLU A 150 -17.78 9.34 9.66
C GLU A 150 -17.33 7.88 9.57
N ASP A 151 -17.48 7.26 8.40
CA ASP A 151 -17.12 5.86 8.19
C ASP A 151 -15.60 5.66 8.30
N HIS A 152 -14.83 6.49 7.61
CA HIS A 152 -13.38 6.34 7.55
C HIS A 152 -12.71 6.65 8.90
N ASP A 153 -13.01 7.80 9.49
CA ASP A 153 -12.37 8.27 10.73
C ASP A 153 -12.68 7.32 11.90
N THR A 154 -13.92 6.79 11.96
CA THR A 154 -14.33 5.81 12.97
C THR A 154 -13.52 4.51 12.82
N PHE A 155 -13.48 3.95 11.61
CA PHE A 155 -12.76 2.70 11.36
C PHE A 155 -11.25 2.82 11.55
N ARG A 156 -10.68 3.97 11.20
CA ARG A 156 -9.26 4.27 11.42
C ARG A 156 -8.93 4.79 12.82
N ARG A 157 -9.95 5.06 13.66
CA ARG A 157 -9.82 5.69 15.01
C ARG A 157 -8.98 6.97 14.96
N ALA A 158 -9.15 7.75 13.91
CA ALA A 158 -8.33 8.92 13.61
C ALA A 158 -9.19 10.09 13.09
N PRO A 159 -9.82 10.88 13.96
CA PRO A 159 -10.66 12.01 13.57
C PRO A 159 -9.92 12.98 12.63
N GLY A 160 -10.54 13.35 11.51
CA GLY A 160 -9.97 14.20 10.48
C GLY A 160 -9.07 13.49 9.47
N SER A 161 -8.91 12.18 9.56
CA SER A 161 -8.08 11.40 8.64
C SER A 161 -8.66 11.37 7.22
N TRP A 162 -9.97 11.30 7.07
CA TRP A 162 -10.64 11.37 5.78
C TRP A 162 -10.28 12.64 5.01
N GLU A 163 -10.39 13.81 5.66
CA GLU A 163 -10.01 15.07 5.04
C GLU A 163 -8.52 15.13 4.66
N ARG A 164 -7.66 14.48 5.45
CA ARG A 164 -6.23 14.37 5.12
C ARG A 164 -6.02 13.53 3.87
N VAL A 165 -6.70 12.41 3.74
CA VAL A 165 -6.64 11.58 2.53
C VAL A 165 -7.18 12.34 1.32
N MET A 166 -8.28 13.11 1.45
CA MET A 166 -8.79 13.93 0.35
C MET A 166 -7.73 14.92 -0.17
N ARG A 167 -7.07 15.62 0.74
CA ARG A 167 -5.97 16.54 0.39
C ARG A 167 -4.76 15.81 -0.20
N ALA A 168 -4.45 14.62 0.31
CA ALA A 168 -3.34 13.80 -0.19
C ALA A 168 -3.59 13.31 -1.63
N ILE A 169 -4.83 12.94 -1.98
CA ILE A 169 -5.21 12.58 -3.35
C ILE A 169 -4.94 13.75 -4.29
N ASP A 170 -5.44 14.94 -3.94
CA ASP A 170 -5.28 16.13 -4.78
C ASP A 170 -3.80 16.53 -4.86
N ALA A 171 -3.06 16.51 -3.76
CA ALA A 171 -1.63 16.77 -3.71
C ALA A 171 -0.80 15.83 -4.62
N CYS A 172 -1.12 14.53 -4.62
CA CYS A 172 -0.45 13.56 -5.49
C CYS A 172 -0.74 13.86 -6.97
N LYS A 173 -2.00 14.17 -7.31
CA LYS A 173 -2.39 14.52 -8.68
C LYS A 173 -1.68 15.79 -9.17
N ASP A 174 -1.65 16.84 -8.34
CA ASP A 174 -1.00 18.09 -8.65
C ASP A 174 0.52 17.95 -8.81
N ALA A 175 1.13 17.03 -8.06
CA ALA A 175 2.54 16.68 -8.18
C ALA A 175 2.83 15.68 -9.32
N ASP A 176 1.80 15.23 -10.05
CA ASP A 176 1.90 14.15 -11.06
C ASP A 176 2.54 12.88 -10.47
N LEU A 177 2.25 12.57 -9.20
CA LEU A 177 2.59 11.33 -8.52
C LEU A 177 1.40 10.38 -8.58
N HIS A 178 1.64 9.16 -9.05
CA HIS A 178 0.57 8.18 -9.16
C HIS A 178 -0.03 7.88 -7.78
N VAL A 179 -1.35 7.96 -7.67
CA VAL A 179 -2.07 7.64 -6.45
C VAL A 179 -3.18 6.64 -6.73
N ILE A 180 -3.33 5.67 -5.82
CA ILE A 180 -4.47 4.75 -5.75
C ILE A 180 -4.97 4.70 -4.30
N LEU A 181 -6.19 4.18 -4.11
CA LEU A 181 -6.76 3.91 -2.81
C LEU A 181 -6.50 2.45 -2.43
N SER A 182 -6.25 2.20 -1.15
CA SER A 182 -6.25 0.87 -0.55
C SER A 182 -7.37 0.80 0.47
N THR A 183 -8.23 -0.20 0.35
CA THR A 183 -9.36 -0.40 1.26
C THR A 183 -9.46 -1.84 1.69
N VAL A 184 -9.91 -2.06 2.93
CA VAL A 184 -10.16 -3.41 3.45
C VAL A 184 -11.62 -3.79 3.21
N ILE A 185 -11.85 -4.97 2.62
CA ILE A 185 -13.18 -5.56 2.47
C ILE A 185 -13.32 -6.76 3.41
N TRP A 186 -14.47 -6.87 4.05
CA TRP A 186 -14.87 -8.00 4.87
C TRP A 186 -16.28 -8.46 4.48
N LYS A 187 -16.67 -9.63 4.97
CA LYS A 187 -17.89 -10.33 4.57
C LYS A 187 -19.13 -9.44 4.58
N ASP A 188 -19.40 -8.76 5.71
CA ASP A 188 -20.62 -7.98 5.84
C ASP A 188 -20.57 -6.67 5.05
N ARG A 189 -19.38 -6.06 4.92
CA ARG A 189 -19.22 -4.80 4.19
C ARG A 189 -19.62 -4.86 2.74
N ILE A 190 -19.38 -5.99 2.06
CA ILE A 190 -19.65 -6.13 0.63
C ILE A 190 -21.13 -5.99 0.28
N TYR A 191 -22.02 -6.21 1.25
CA TYR A 191 -23.48 -6.12 1.09
C TYR A 191 -24.04 -4.75 1.44
N THR A 192 -23.21 -3.81 1.92
CA THR A 192 -23.65 -2.49 2.38
C THR A 192 -23.74 -1.46 1.27
N ASP A 193 -24.58 -0.45 1.46
CA ASP A 193 -24.59 0.74 0.60
C ASP A 193 -23.30 1.56 0.74
N GLU A 194 -22.64 1.50 1.90
CA GLU A 194 -21.34 2.15 2.13
C GLU A 194 -20.30 1.67 1.12
N TRP A 195 -20.22 0.34 0.88
CA TRP A 195 -19.31 -0.23 -0.11
C TRP A 195 -19.56 0.31 -1.52
N ARG A 196 -20.84 0.36 -1.94
CA ARG A 196 -21.20 0.95 -3.25
C ARG A 196 -20.85 2.43 -3.31
N ASN A 197 -21.14 3.19 -2.26
CA ASN A 197 -20.81 4.59 -2.16
C ASN A 197 -19.29 4.83 -2.26
N PHE A 198 -18.48 3.94 -1.65
CA PHE A 198 -17.03 3.98 -1.76
C PHE A 198 -16.56 3.78 -3.22
N LEU A 199 -17.10 2.80 -3.94
CA LEU A 199 -16.75 2.55 -5.34
C LEU A 199 -17.14 3.74 -6.25
N GLU A 200 -18.35 4.28 -6.06
CA GLU A 200 -18.80 5.49 -6.79
C GLU A 200 -17.91 6.70 -6.48
N PHE A 201 -17.51 6.86 -5.23
CA PHE A 201 -16.58 7.90 -4.82
C PHE A 201 -15.23 7.75 -5.54
N ALA A 202 -14.62 6.57 -5.54
CA ALA A 202 -13.34 6.31 -6.19
C ALA A 202 -13.43 6.57 -7.71
N LYS A 203 -14.51 6.12 -8.35
CA LYS A 203 -14.79 6.38 -9.77
C LYS A 203 -14.93 7.87 -10.06
N LYS A 204 -15.70 8.61 -9.26
CA LYS A 204 -15.88 10.06 -9.39
C LYS A 204 -14.55 10.80 -9.19
N LYS A 205 -13.74 10.36 -8.24
CA LYS A 205 -12.39 10.92 -8.03
C LYS A 205 -11.39 10.48 -9.09
N GLN A 206 -11.73 9.54 -9.97
CA GLN A 206 -10.82 8.97 -10.97
C GLN A 206 -9.51 8.45 -10.33
N VAL A 207 -9.65 7.64 -9.29
CA VAL A 207 -8.55 7.03 -8.54
C VAL A 207 -8.75 5.53 -8.54
N GLY A 208 -7.72 4.78 -8.93
CA GLY A 208 -7.76 3.32 -8.87
C GLY A 208 -7.87 2.82 -7.44
N THR A 209 -8.41 1.61 -7.26
CA THR A 209 -8.65 1.00 -5.96
C THR A 209 -7.98 -0.36 -5.87
N TYR A 210 -7.20 -0.57 -4.83
CA TYR A 210 -6.65 -1.85 -4.44
C TYR A 210 -7.42 -2.39 -3.24
N VAL A 211 -8.05 -3.55 -3.40
CA VAL A 211 -8.89 -4.17 -2.37
C VAL A 211 -8.10 -5.22 -1.62
N VAL A 212 -8.06 -5.09 -0.31
CA VAL A 212 -7.41 -6.03 0.62
C VAL A 212 -8.49 -6.80 1.37
N TYR A 213 -8.45 -8.13 1.30
CA TYR A 213 -9.35 -8.95 2.11
C TYR A 213 -8.96 -8.88 3.58
N ALA A 214 -9.94 -8.70 4.45
CA ALA A 214 -9.74 -8.83 5.88
C ALA A 214 -9.17 -10.22 6.20
N LYS A 215 -8.20 -10.26 7.10
CA LYS A 215 -7.52 -11.49 7.53
C LYS A 215 -7.60 -11.62 9.04
N PRO A 216 -7.68 -12.84 9.60
CA PRO A 216 -7.76 -13.06 11.04
C PRO A 216 -6.37 -12.91 11.68
N VAL A 217 -5.75 -11.73 11.55
CA VAL A 217 -4.42 -11.40 12.06
C VAL A 217 -4.41 -10.02 12.71
N GLY A 218 -3.47 -9.76 13.60
CA GLY A 218 -3.35 -8.51 14.31
C GLY A 218 -4.58 -8.22 15.19
N ALA A 219 -5.19 -7.05 15.02
CA ALA A 219 -6.40 -6.68 15.75
C ALA A 219 -7.60 -7.60 15.44
N TYR A 220 -7.62 -8.23 14.26
CA TYR A 220 -8.66 -9.20 13.86
C TYR A 220 -8.29 -10.66 14.17
N GLU A 221 -7.26 -10.93 14.97
CA GLU A 221 -6.98 -12.30 15.39
C GLU A 221 -8.21 -12.91 16.09
N ASN A 222 -8.62 -14.10 15.62
CA ASN A 222 -9.84 -14.82 16.05
C ASN A 222 -11.18 -14.24 15.52
N VAL A 223 -11.20 -13.18 14.72
CA VAL A 223 -12.40 -12.69 14.04
C VAL A 223 -12.52 -13.44 12.71
N THR A 224 -13.11 -14.63 12.71
CA THR A 224 -13.21 -15.50 11.52
C THR A 224 -14.54 -15.38 10.80
N ASP A 225 -15.58 -14.93 11.46
CA ASP A 225 -16.94 -14.77 10.95
C ASP A 225 -17.06 -13.63 9.90
N GLN A 226 -16.12 -12.69 9.94
CA GLN A 226 -16.04 -11.57 8.99
C GLN A 226 -15.14 -11.84 7.77
N MET A 227 -14.57 -13.06 7.69
CA MET A 227 -13.72 -13.41 6.55
C MET A 227 -14.55 -13.68 5.31
N MET A 228 -14.08 -13.20 4.17
CA MET A 228 -14.67 -13.43 2.85
C MET A 228 -14.67 -14.92 2.53
N THR A 229 -15.79 -15.41 2.02
CA THR A 229 -15.94 -16.77 1.46
C THR A 229 -15.89 -16.73 -0.08
N GLU A 230 -16.01 -17.89 -0.72
CA GLU A 230 -16.13 -17.97 -2.18
C GLU A 230 -17.36 -17.19 -2.71
N THR A 231 -18.43 -17.13 -1.92
CA THR A 231 -19.64 -16.38 -2.30
C THR A 231 -19.38 -14.89 -2.39
N GLU A 232 -18.77 -14.30 -1.35
CA GLU A 232 -18.41 -12.89 -1.35
C GLU A 232 -17.33 -12.58 -2.39
N GLY A 233 -16.40 -13.52 -2.64
CA GLY A 233 -15.41 -13.39 -3.71
C GLY A 233 -16.02 -13.26 -5.10
N LYS A 234 -17.09 -14.04 -5.39
CA LYS A 234 -17.85 -13.92 -6.64
C LYS A 234 -18.61 -12.60 -6.76
N ILE A 235 -19.14 -12.10 -5.64
CA ILE A 235 -19.79 -10.77 -5.61
C ILE A 235 -18.76 -9.67 -5.86
N LEU A 236 -17.59 -9.76 -5.26
CA LEU A 236 -16.52 -8.78 -5.51
C LEU A 236 -16.10 -8.77 -6.98
N GLN A 237 -15.98 -9.94 -7.61
CA GLN A 237 -15.69 -10.03 -9.04
C GLN A 237 -16.75 -9.32 -9.90
N GLN A 238 -18.04 -9.39 -9.53
CA GLN A 238 -19.11 -8.64 -10.23
C GLN A 238 -18.89 -7.13 -10.11
N PHE A 239 -18.44 -6.64 -8.93
CA PHE A 239 -18.07 -5.23 -8.77
C PHE A 239 -16.85 -4.87 -9.61
N GLU A 240 -15.86 -5.75 -9.72
CA GLU A 240 -14.68 -5.53 -10.57
C GLU A 240 -15.07 -5.38 -12.05
N GLU A 241 -16.06 -6.13 -12.51
CA GLU A 241 -16.61 -6.03 -13.87
C GLU A 241 -17.47 -4.77 -14.08
N GLU A 242 -18.20 -4.31 -13.05
CA GLU A 242 -19.07 -3.14 -13.08
C GLU A 242 -18.28 -1.81 -12.99
N TYR A 243 -17.22 -1.80 -12.17
CA TYR A 243 -16.42 -0.62 -11.88
C TYR A 243 -15.01 -0.79 -12.44
N ASP A 244 -14.65 -0.06 -13.48
CA ASP A 244 -13.29 -0.08 -14.07
C ASP A 244 -12.30 0.78 -13.25
N ILE A 245 -12.18 0.50 -11.94
CA ILE A 245 -11.31 1.22 -11.00
C ILE A 245 -10.37 0.29 -10.22
N PHE A 246 -10.53 -1.01 -10.32
CA PHE A 246 -9.69 -1.98 -9.61
C PHE A 246 -8.30 -2.11 -10.25
N THR A 247 -7.26 -2.28 -9.41
CA THR A 247 -5.84 -2.32 -9.84
C THR A 247 -5.09 -3.46 -9.16
#